data_80269057b6c617fdc67f8222dfff6051
#
_entry.id   80269057b6c617fdc67f8222dfff6051
#
_cell.length_a   1.000
_cell.length_b   1.000
_cell.length_c   1.000
_cell.angle_alpha   90.00
_cell.angle_beta   90.00
_cell.angle_gamma   90.00
#
_symmetry.space_group_name_H-M   'P 1'
#
loop_
_entity.id
_entity.type
_entity.pdbx_description
1 polymer ?
#
loop_
_entity_poly.entity_id
_entity_poly.type
_entity_poly.pdbx_seq_one_letter_code
_entity_poly.pdbx_strand_id
1 'polypeptide(L)'
;MKFTTSRSTPSSVPRISRITKHTLLLTAHSAKWWADQGYIVVTADGRGTTGRGPKWDRAIYENMKAVTLEDQVDAVHALPDAIASLAAETGVSMPKPDLDKVAMIGWSYGGFLSALAVLDAPDAFAAACAGAPPTDWTLYDTHYTERYLGLDPATYERNSIVADAPKLSRPLMLIHGFADDNVTIANSLRLSQALMAAGRKHTFLPLNGITHMTNDATVARNLLLLQRDFLADALV
;
A
#
# COMPACT_ATOMS: atom_id res chain seq x y z
N MET A 1 -4.71 3.94 1.40
CA MET A 1 -3.27 3.72 1.25
C MET A 1 -2.55 4.48 2.36
N LYS A 2 -1.53 3.91 2.97
CA LYS A 2 -0.87 4.48 4.15
C LYS A 2 0.63 4.43 3.97
N PHE A 3 1.30 5.54 4.27
CA PHE A 3 2.75 5.65 4.40
C PHE A 3 3.11 5.75 5.87
N THR A 4 4.25 5.20 6.25
CA THR A 4 4.78 5.35 7.61
C THR A 4 6.22 5.83 7.52
N THR A 5 6.53 6.90 8.22
CA THR A 5 7.89 7.42 8.42
C THR A 5 8.34 7.23 9.87
N SER A 6 9.64 7.26 10.13
CA SER A 6 10.32 6.92 11.37
C SER A 6 9.78 7.55 12.67
N ARG A 7 10.15 6.97 13.80
CA ARG A 7 9.74 7.30 15.16
C ARG A 7 9.81 8.79 15.51
N SER A 8 8.67 9.35 15.91
CA SER A 8 8.57 10.58 16.70
C SER A 8 7.68 10.34 17.92
N THR A 9 7.88 11.11 18.98
CA THR A 9 7.07 11.05 20.21
C THR A 9 5.58 11.36 19.93
N PRO A 10 4.61 10.72 20.62
CA PRO A 10 3.21 10.79 20.27
C PRO A 10 2.61 12.17 20.48
N SER A 11 2.15 12.79 19.40
CA SER A 11 1.28 13.94 19.42
C SER A 11 0.25 13.83 18.30
N SER A 12 -0.94 14.37 18.53
CA SER A 12 -2.16 14.28 17.73
C SER A 12 -1.97 14.34 16.20
N VAL A 13 -2.48 13.33 15.49
CA VAL A 13 -2.43 13.23 14.03
C VAL A 13 -3.42 14.19 13.39
N PRO A 14 -2.99 15.07 12.47
CA PRO A 14 -3.90 15.92 11.70
C PRO A 14 -4.66 15.13 10.63
N ARG A 15 -5.92 15.51 10.40
CA ARG A 15 -6.75 14.90 9.37
C ARG A 15 -6.43 15.50 8.00
N ILE A 16 -5.82 14.76 7.14
CA ILE A 16 -5.73 15.07 5.71
C ILE A 16 -6.60 14.06 4.96
N SER A 17 -7.72 14.52 4.43
CA SER A 17 -8.65 13.99 3.43
C SER A 17 -10.06 13.60 3.87
N ARG A 18 -11.04 13.87 2.98
CA ARG A 18 -12.43 13.37 3.07
C ARG A 18 -12.46 11.90 2.65
N ILE A 19 -12.80 11.02 3.59
CA ILE A 19 -13.00 9.59 3.34
C ILE A 19 -14.49 9.28 3.51
N THR A 20 -15.06 8.41 2.69
CA THR A 20 -16.46 7.95 2.80
C THR A 20 -16.70 7.17 4.11
N LYS A 21 -17.88 7.36 4.72
CA LYS A 21 -18.16 6.99 6.13
C LYS A 21 -17.84 5.55 6.56
N HIS A 22 -17.89 4.55 5.68
CA HIS A 22 -17.64 3.15 6.05
C HIS A 22 -16.16 2.73 6.04
N THR A 23 -15.37 3.28 5.15
CA THR A 23 -13.92 3.06 5.12
C THR A 23 -13.21 3.85 6.23
N LEU A 24 -13.86 4.91 6.74
CA LEU A 24 -13.33 5.82 7.76
C LEU A 24 -13.07 5.14 9.10
N LEU A 25 -13.94 4.26 9.56
CA LEU A 25 -13.83 3.68 10.91
C LEU A 25 -12.63 2.73 11.04
N LEU A 26 -12.47 1.78 10.12
CA LEU A 26 -11.34 0.83 10.15
C LEU A 26 -10.02 1.52 9.81
N THR A 27 -10.02 2.46 8.85
CA THR A 27 -8.82 3.20 8.45
C THR A 27 -8.35 4.18 9.53
N ALA A 28 -9.25 4.88 10.19
CA ALA A 28 -8.91 5.84 11.25
C ALA A 28 -8.32 5.13 12.47
N HIS A 29 -8.91 4.01 12.93
CA HIS A 29 -8.39 3.25 14.06
C HIS A 29 -7.00 2.67 13.78
N SER A 30 -6.78 2.08 12.61
CA SER A 30 -5.47 1.55 12.26
C SER A 30 -4.43 2.65 12.03
N ALA A 31 -4.82 3.82 11.48
CA ALA A 31 -3.92 4.97 11.37
C ALA A 31 -3.49 5.49 12.73
N LYS A 32 -4.45 5.61 13.68
CA LYS A 32 -4.13 5.99 15.05
C LYS A 32 -3.21 4.98 15.70
N TRP A 33 -3.48 3.68 15.55
CA TRP A 33 -2.63 2.64 16.13
C TRP A 33 -1.18 2.73 15.62
N TRP A 34 -0.98 2.95 14.31
CA TRP A 34 0.36 3.16 13.74
C TRP A 34 1.03 4.42 14.27
N ALA A 35 0.27 5.52 14.43
CA ALA A 35 0.79 6.74 15.03
C ALA A 35 1.23 6.52 16.50
N ASP A 36 0.47 5.74 17.27
CA ASP A 36 0.81 5.36 18.64
C ASP A 36 2.09 4.48 18.70
N GLN A 37 2.49 3.83 17.59
CA GLN A 37 3.77 3.13 17.46
C GLN A 37 4.95 4.07 17.11
N GLY A 38 4.70 5.37 16.98
CA GLY A 38 5.73 6.38 16.71
C GLY A 38 5.96 6.69 15.23
N TYR A 39 5.01 6.37 14.36
CA TYR A 39 5.08 6.70 12.93
C TYR A 39 4.26 7.94 12.59
N ILE A 40 4.70 8.73 11.63
CA ILE A 40 3.85 9.68 10.91
C ILE A 40 3.04 8.86 9.90
N VAL A 41 1.70 8.92 10.00
CA VAL A 41 0.82 8.14 9.12
C VAL A 41 0.13 9.07 8.13
N VAL A 42 0.31 8.79 6.85
CA VAL A 42 -0.25 9.58 5.75
C VAL A 42 -1.17 8.70 4.91
N THR A 43 -2.27 9.27 4.45
CA THR A 43 -3.14 8.67 3.45
C THR A 43 -3.35 9.71 2.35
N ALA A 44 -2.93 9.38 1.14
CA ALA A 44 -3.08 10.24 -0.02
C ALA A 44 -4.05 9.63 -1.04
N ASP A 45 -5.04 10.43 -1.47
CA ASP A 45 -5.95 10.07 -2.55
C ASP A 45 -5.28 10.41 -3.89
N GLY A 46 -4.86 9.39 -4.63
CA GLY A 46 -4.35 9.52 -5.99
C GLY A 46 -5.46 9.49 -7.05
N ARG A 47 -5.09 9.72 -8.30
CA ARG A 47 -5.98 9.57 -9.47
C ARG A 47 -6.61 8.18 -9.47
N GLY A 48 -7.88 8.10 -9.88
CA GLY A 48 -8.69 6.90 -9.83
C GLY A 48 -9.54 6.75 -8.56
N THR A 49 -9.27 7.52 -7.48
CA THR A 49 -10.14 7.53 -6.30
C THR A 49 -11.42 8.31 -6.58
N THR A 50 -12.54 7.82 -6.03
CA THR A 50 -13.87 8.41 -6.25
C THR A 50 -14.04 9.76 -5.55
N GLY A 51 -14.95 10.59 -6.09
CA GLY A 51 -15.38 11.83 -5.45
C GLY A 51 -14.66 13.09 -5.91
N ARG A 52 -13.76 12.99 -6.90
CA ARG A 52 -13.07 14.13 -7.53
C ARG A 52 -13.49 14.37 -8.98
N GLY A 53 -14.53 13.68 -9.42
CA GLY A 53 -15.15 13.80 -10.75
C GLY A 53 -14.58 12.85 -11.80
N PRO A 54 -15.31 12.70 -12.94
CA PRO A 54 -15.05 11.64 -13.92
C PRO A 54 -13.67 11.69 -14.58
N LYS A 55 -13.10 12.87 -14.74
CA LYS A 55 -11.73 13.01 -15.31
C LYS A 55 -10.68 12.39 -14.37
N TRP A 56 -10.84 12.60 -13.08
CA TRP A 56 -9.96 12.04 -12.05
C TRP A 56 -10.12 10.53 -11.95
N ASP A 57 -11.37 10.04 -11.93
CA ASP A 57 -11.68 8.61 -11.83
C ASP A 57 -11.16 7.83 -13.04
N ARG A 58 -11.24 8.42 -14.26
CA ARG A 58 -10.79 7.77 -15.51
C ARG A 58 -9.31 7.90 -15.79
N ALA A 59 -8.57 8.67 -15.00
CA ALA A 59 -7.14 8.87 -15.24
C ALA A 59 -6.31 7.57 -15.18
N ILE A 60 -6.85 6.54 -14.51
CA ILE A 60 -6.23 5.22 -14.38
C ILE A 60 -6.66 4.22 -15.47
N TYR A 61 -7.50 4.63 -16.42
CA TYR A 61 -7.94 3.74 -17.50
C TYR A 61 -6.73 3.26 -18.32
N GLU A 62 -6.61 1.94 -18.48
CA GLU A 62 -5.48 1.23 -19.09
C GLU A 62 -4.11 1.48 -18.43
N ASN A 63 -4.06 2.21 -17.32
CA ASN A 63 -2.82 2.56 -16.61
C ASN A 63 -3.01 2.58 -15.08
N MET A 64 -3.37 1.44 -14.52
CA MET A 64 -3.54 1.27 -13.07
C MET A 64 -2.21 1.21 -12.31
N LYS A 65 -1.09 0.99 -13.01
CA LYS A 65 0.25 0.81 -12.44
C LYS A 65 0.99 2.13 -12.30
N ALA A 66 1.30 2.80 -13.40
CA ALA A 66 2.21 3.94 -13.38
C ALA A 66 1.57 5.18 -12.76
N VAL A 67 0.35 5.54 -13.19
CA VAL A 67 -0.35 6.76 -12.71
C VAL A 67 -0.58 6.74 -11.20
N THR A 68 -0.94 5.59 -10.65
CA THR A 68 -1.24 5.48 -9.23
C THR A 68 0.02 5.48 -8.36
N LEU A 69 1.12 4.90 -8.85
CA LEU A 69 2.41 4.99 -8.17
C LEU A 69 2.98 6.41 -8.18
N GLU A 70 2.92 7.08 -9.34
CA GLU A 70 3.35 8.48 -9.50
C GLU A 70 2.71 9.37 -8.45
N ASP A 71 1.38 9.31 -8.27
CA ASP A 71 0.67 10.11 -7.29
C ASP A 71 1.12 9.82 -5.84
N GLN A 72 1.55 8.60 -5.54
CA GLN A 72 2.04 8.25 -4.22
C GLN A 72 3.48 8.75 -4.00
N VAL A 73 4.32 8.70 -5.01
CA VAL A 73 5.67 9.30 -4.99
C VAL A 73 5.58 10.81 -4.80
N ASP A 74 4.70 11.47 -5.55
CA ASP A 74 4.45 12.91 -5.42
C ASP A 74 3.96 13.28 -4.02
N ALA A 75 3.09 12.45 -3.43
CA ALA A 75 2.62 12.66 -2.05
C ALA A 75 3.75 12.54 -1.02
N VAL A 76 4.71 11.63 -1.22
CA VAL A 76 5.91 11.51 -0.36
C VAL A 76 6.76 12.77 -0.47
N HIS A 77 7.04 13.23 -1.70
CA HIS A 77 7.86 14.42 -1.92
C HIS A 77 7.21 15.71 -1.38
N ALA A 78 5.86 15.82 -1.46
CA ALA A 78 5.12 16.96 -0.93
C ALA A 78 4.94 16.94 0.59
N LEU A 79 5.28 15.85 1.28
CA LEU A 79 5.01 15.67 2.70
C LEU A 79 5.65 16.73 3.62
N PRO A 80 6.91 17.15 3.43
CA PRO A 80 7.53 18.18 4.28
C PRO A 80 6.74 19.51 4.25
N ASP A 81 6.36 19.96 3.05
CA ASP A 81 5.62 21.20 2.86
C ASP A 81 4.19 21.10 3.40
N ALA A 82 3.54 19.95 3.21
CA ALA A 82 2.20 19.68 3.74
C ALA A 82 2.19 19.69 5.27
N ILE A 83 3.19 19.11 5.92
CA ILE A 83 3.34 19.13 7.38
C ILE A 83 3.63 20.55 7.89
N ALA A 84 4.51 21.29 7.21
CA ALA A 84 4.81 22.68 7.57
C ALA A 84 3.59 23.58 7.46
N SER A 85 2.82 23.44 6.39
CA SER A 85 1.55 24.19 6.19
C SER A 85 0.54 23.89 7.28
N LEU A 86 0.39 22.60 7.62
CA LEU A 86 -0.54 22.17 8.68
C LEU A 86 -0.11 22.67 10.06
N ALA A 87 1.20 22.66 10.35
CA ALA A 87 1.75 23.22 11.59
C ALA A 87 1.46 24.73 11.70
N ALA A 88 1.62 25.47 10.59
CA ALA A 88 1.31 26.90 10.55
C ALA A 88 -0.19 27.18 10.71
N GLU A 89 -1.05 26.37 10.08
CA GLU A 89 -2.51 26.52 10.15
C GLU A 89 -3.06 26.22 11.56
N THR A 90 -2.54 25.18 12.20
CA THR A 90 -3.06 24.68 13.48
C THR A 90 -2.37 25.27 14.70
N GLY A 91 -1.20 25.87 14.54
CA GLY A 91 -0.32 26.28 15.64
C GLY A 91 0.29 25.12 16.43
N VAL A 92 0.15 23.88 15.94
CA VAL A 92 0.67 22.68 16.59
C VAL A 92 2.03 22.32 16.02
N SER A 93 3.02 22.11 16.89
CA SER A 93 4.34 21.63 16.46
C SER A 93 4.22 20.22 15.88
N MET A 94 4.66 20.04 14.64
CA MET A 94 4.63 18.76 13.93
C MET A 94 6.03 18.15 13.83
N PRO A 95 6.15 16.81 13.90
CA PRO A 95 7.44 16.16 13.70
C PRO A 95 7.93 16.32 12.24
N LYS A 96 9.23 16.44 12.05
CA LYS A 96 9.82 16.43 10.72
C LYS A 96 9.78 14.99 10.16
N PRO A 97 9.27 14.77 8.93
CA PRO A 97 9.28 13.45 8.31
C PRO A 97 10.72 13.05 7.92
N ASP A 98 11.03 11.78 8.11
CA ASP A 98 12.25 11.16 7.60
C ASP A 98 11.90 10.48 6.27
N LEU A 99 12.26 11.11 5.15
CA LEU A 99 11.92 10.61 3.81
C LEU A 99 12.77 9.40 3.39
N ASP A 100 13.89 9.12 4.05
CA ASP A 100 14.71 7.94 3.81
C ASP A 100 14.08 6.67 4.42
N LYS A 101 13.08 6.84 5.31
CA LYS A 101 12.43 5.77 6.07
C LYS A 101 10.92 5.72 5.82
N VAL A 102 10.52 5.84 4.58
CA VAL A 102 9.10 5.74 4.18
C VAL A 102 8.74 4.30 3.85
N ALA A 103 7.70 3.76 4.49
CA ALA A 103 7.16 2.45 4.15
C ALA A 103 5.73 2.55 3.66
N MET A 104 5.35 1.65 2.75
CA MET A 104 4.01 1.57 2.22
C MET A 104 3.29 0.33 2.73
N ILE A 105 2.09 0.52 3.28
CA ILE A 105 1.23 -0.57 3.77
C ILE A 105 -0.11 -0.49 3.06
N GLY A 106 -0.56 -1.59 2.51
CA GLY A 106 -1.86 -1.65 1.88
C GLY A 106 -2.43 -3.06 1.78
N TRP A 107 -3.73 -3.12 1.47
CA TRP A 107 -4.46 -4.36 1.29
C TRP A 107 -5.20 -4.34 -0.05
N SER A 108 -5.35 -5.50 -0.72
CA SER A 108 -6.00 -5.60 -2.03
C SER A 108 -5.30 -4.72 -3.07
N TYR A 109 -5.99 -3.78 -3.72
CA TYR A 109 -5.37 -2.80 -4.60
C TYR A 109 -4.26 -1.98 -3.88
N GLY A 110 -4.46 -1.67 -2.59
CA GLY A 110 -3.41 -1.06 -1.76
C GLY A 110 -2.21 -2.00 -1.54
N GLY A 111 -2.44 -3.30 -1.49
CA GLY A 111 -1.37 -4.31 -1.47
C GLY A 111 -0.59 -4.36 -2.78
N PHE A 112 -1.28 -4.30 -3.94
CA PHE A 112 -0.66 -4.14 -5.25
C PHE A 112 0.27 -2.93 -5.29
N LEU A 113 -0.23 -1.76 -4.88
CA LEU A 113 0.59 -0.55 -4.85
C LEU A 113 1.72 -0.61 -3.83
N SER A 114 1.54 -1.29 -2.70
CA SER A 114 2.61 -1.47 -1.72
C SER A 114 3.75 -2.32 -2.28
N ALA A 115 3.43 -3.42 -2.96
CA ALA A 115 4.45 -4.22 -3.64
C ALA A 115 5.12 -3.43 -4.78
N LEU A 116 4.32 -2.75 -5.61
CA LEU A 116 4.81 -1.93 -6.70
C LEU A 116 5.75 -0.81 -6.23
N ALA A 117 5.46 -0.19 -5.09
CA ALA A 117 6.26 0.90 -4.52
C ALA A 117 7.72 0.51 -4.32
N VAL A 118 8.00 -0.69 -3.80
CA VAL A 118 9.36 -1.18 -3.59
C VAL A 118 9.99 -1.84 -4.82
N LEU A 119 9.19 -2.13 -5.86
CA LEU A 119 9.67 -2.62 -7.14
C LEU A 119 10.09 -1.48 -8.08
N ASP A 120 9.24 -0.45 -8.22
CA ASP A 120 9.40 0.60 -9.23
C ASP A 120 9.79 1.98 -8.67
N ALA A 121 9.67 2.19 -7.35
CA ALA A 121 10.06 3.45 -6.68
C ALA A 121 10.87 3.21 -5.38
N PRO A 122 11.97 2.42 -5.43
CA PRO A 122 12.76 2.07 -4.23
C PRO A 122 13.47 3.28 -3.60
N ASP A 123 13.60 4.40 -4.32
CA ASP A 123 14.18 5.64 -3.80
C ASP A 123 13.18 6.43 -2.93
N ALA A 124 11.88 6.26 -3.18
CA ALA A 124 10.83 6.89 -2.37
C ALA A 124 10.33 5.98 -1.23
N PHE A 125 10.46 4.65 -1.38
CA PHE A 125 9.92 3.68 -0.42
C PHE A 125 11.00 2.70 0.03
N ALA A 126 11.32 2.75 1.32
CA ALA A 126 12.35 1.93 1.96
C ALA A 126 11.87 0.51 2.31
N ALA A 127 10.57 0.30 2.49
CA ALA A 127 9.97 -1.02 2.78
C ALA A 127 8.49 -1.07 2.41
N ALA A 128 7.92 -2.28 2.29
CA ALA A 128 6.48 -2.43 2.09
C ALA A 128 5.88 -3.68 2.76
N CYS A 129 4.61 -3.54 3.21
CA CYS A 129 3.74 -4.66 3.58
C CYS A 129 2.56 -4.70 2.60
N ALA A 130 2.50 -5.74 1.79
CA ALA A 130 1.50 -5.93 0.73
C ALA A 130 0.53 -7.07 1.10
N GLY A 131 -0.67 -6.69 1.54
CA GLY A 131 -1.74 -7.63 1.89
C GLY A 131 -2.63 -7.94 0.69
N ALA A 132 -2.84 -9.22 0.41
CA ALA A 132 -3.70 -9.75 -0.66
C ALA A 132 -3.56 -8.98 -2.00
N PRO A 133 -2.33 -8.79 -2.53
CA PRO A 133 -2.10 -7.98 -3.72
C PRO A 133 -2.57 -8.69 -4.99
N PRO A 134 -3.38 -8.07 -5.87
CA PRO A 134 -3.64 -8.56 -7.23
C PRO A 134 -2.42 -8.27 -8.13
N THR A 135 -1.44 -9.17 -8.13
CA THR A 135 -0.15 -8.98 -8.82
C THR A 135 -0.20 -9.26 -10.31
N ASP A 136 -1.18 -10.01 -10.74
CA ASP A 136 -1.45 -10.40 -12.12
C ASP A 136 -2.96 -10.21 -12.39
N TRP A 137 -3.29 -9.19 -13.18
CA TRP A 137 -4.67 -8.82 -13.43
C TRP A 137 -5.47 -9.85 -14.23
N THR A 138 -4.81 -10.82 -14.87
CA THR A 138 -5.48 -11.96 -15.51
C THR A 138 -6.10 -12.94 -14.50
N LEU A 139 -5.75 -12.82 -13.21
CA LEU A 139 -6.28 -13.63 -12.12
C LEU A 139 -7.42 -12.95 -11.35
N TYR A 140 -7.83 -11.74 -11.78
CA TYR A 140 -8.90 -11.02 -11.11
C TYR A 140 -10.20 -11.05 -11.94
N ASP A 141 -11.34 -10.69 -11.31
CA ASP A 141 -12.63 -10.78 -11.98
C ASP A 141 -12.74 -9.84 -13.20
N THR A 142 -13.40 -10.33 -14.25
CA THR A 142 -13.49 -9.63 -15.54
C THR A 142 -14.36 -8.37 -15.46
N HIS A 143 -15.36 -8.34 -14.59
CA HIS A 143 -16.20 -7.15 -14.41
C HIS A 143 -15.38 -5.94 -13.96
N TYR A 144 -14.41 -6.16 -13.06
CA TYR A 144 -13.49 -5.11 -12.61
C TYR A 144 -12.40 -4.82 -13.67
N THR A 145 -11.71 -5.87 -14.14
CA THR A 145 -10.53 -5.67 -14.99
C THR A 145 -10.88 -5.13 -16.35
N GLU A 146 -11.96 -5.59 -17.00
CA GLU A 146 -12.39 -5.06 -18.30
C GLU A 146 -12.80 -3.58 -18.22
N ARG A 147 -13.38 -3.16 -17.08
CA ARG A 147 -13.73 -1.75 -16.84
C ARG A 147 -12.50 -0.84 -16.82
N TYR A 148 -11.40 -1.29 -16.20
CA TYR A 148 -10.21 -0.46 -15.99
C TYR A 148 -9.09 -0.70 -16.98
N LEU A 149 -8.99 -1.91 -17.54
CA LEU A 149 -7.92 -2.31 -18.44
C LEU A 149 -8.38 -2.61 -19.88
N GLY A 150 -9.71 -2.62 -20.12
CA GLY A 150 -10.26 -2.99 -21.44
C GLY A 150 -10.07 -4.47 -21.74
N LEU A 151 -9.97 -4.81 -23.04
CA LEU A 151 -9.93 -6.19 -23.53
C LEU A 151 -8.56 -6.58 -24.14
N ASP A 152 -7.63 -5.65 -24.27
CA ASP A 152 -6.31 -5.90 -24.85
C ASP A 152 -5.40 -6.65 -23.85
N PRO A 153 -4.96 -7.90 -24.13
CA PRO A 153 -4.07 -8.65 -23.25
C PRO A 153 -2.76 -7.92 -22.90
N ALA A 154 -2.23 -7.12 -23.82
CA ALA A 154 -1.01 -6.35 -23.60
C ALA A 154 -1.20 -5.30 -22.51
N THR A 155 -2.43 -4.80 -22.31
CA THR A 155 -2.75 -3.88 -21.23
C THR A 155 -2.69 -4.58 -19.87
N TYR A 156 -3.15 -5.82 -19.77
CA TYR A 156 -3.04 -6.63 -18.54
C TYR A 156 -1.59 -6.89 -18.19
N GLU A 157 -0.77 -7.27 -19.15
CA GLU A 157 0.65 -7.53 -18.96
C GLU A 157 1.38 -6.27 -18.47
N ARG A 158 1.16 -5.10 -19.09
CA ARG A 158 1.78 -3.83 -18.69
C ARG A 158 1.43 -3.41 -17.26
N ASN A 159 0.24 -3.76 -16.80
CA ASN A 159 -0.25 -3.39 -15.48
C ASN A 159 0.03 -4.45 -14.41
N SER A 160 0.46 -5.65 -14.76
CA SER A 160 0.90 -6.69 -13.83
C SER A 160 2.31 -6.39 -13.29
N ILE A 161 2.63 -6.88 -12.09
CA ILE A 161 3.92 -6.62 -11.42
C ILE A 161 4.80 -7.86 -11.26
N VAL A 162 4.34 -9.01 -11.73
CA VAL A 162 5.11 -10.27 -11.60
C VAL A 162 6.44 -10.20 -12.38
N ALA A 163 6.43 -9.60 -13.56
CA ALA A 163 7.63 -9.41 -14.38
C ALA A 163 8.64 -8.42 -13.78
N ASP A 164 8.21 -7.58 -12.84
CA ASP A 164 9.07 -6.61 -12.16
C ASP A 164 9.85 -7.22 -10.98
N ALA A 165 9.60 -8.47 -10.62
CA ALA A 165 10.26 -9.15 -9.51
C ALA A 165 11.80 -8.98 -9.46
N PRO A 166 12.55 -9.02 -10.59
CA PRO A 166 14.00 -8.78 -10.56
C PRO A 166 14.43 -7.41 -10.03
N LYS A 167 13.54 -6.41 -10.06
CA LYS A 167 13.83 -5.04 -9.59
C LYS A 167 13.85 -4.92 -8.05
N LEU A 168 13.29 -5.89 -7.31
CA LEU A 168 13.17 -5.78 -5.86
C LEU A 168 14.55 -5.60 -5.20
N SER A 169 14.72 -4.45 -4.53
CA SER A 169 15.93 -4.10 -3.78
C SER A 169 15.63 -3.71 -2.32
N ARG A 170 14.36 -3.57 -1.96
CA ARG A 170 13.90 -3.14 -0.64
C ARG A 170 13.15 -4.28 0.07
N PRO A 171 13.11 -4.28 1.42
CA PRO A 171 12.31 -5.25 2.18
C PRO A 171 10.83 -5.26 1.76
N LEU A 172 10.32 -6.45 1.46
CA LEU A 172 8.92 -6.69 1.10
C LEU A 172 8.35 -7.82 1.95
N MET A 173 7.21 -7.57 2.60
CA MET A 173 6.37 -8.59 3.22
C MET A 173 5.09 -8.76 2.39
N LEU A 174 4.89 -9.97 1.84
CA LEU A 174 3.63 -10.40 1.24
C LEU A 174 2.77 -11.08 2.31
N ILE A 175 1.49 -10.76 2.37
CA ILE A 175 0.52 -11.32 3.31
C ILE A 175 -0.70 -11.76 2.52
N HIS A 176 -1.17 -13.02 2.69
CA HIS A 176 -2.33 -13.48 1.91
C HIS A 176 -3.08 -14.59 2.62
N GLY A 177 -4.42 -14.50 2.62
CA GLY A 177 -5.30 -15.57 3.07
C GLY A 177 -5.38 -16.73 2.07
N PHE A 178 -5.23 -17.97 2.53
CA PHE A 178 -5.36 -19.14 1.65
C PHE A 178 -6.78 -19.36 1.11
N ALA A 179 -7.78 -18.89 1.85
CA ALA A 179 -9.19 -18.98 1.46
C ALA A 179 -9.72 -17.69 0.82
N ASP A 180 -8.82 -16.84 0.30
CA ASP A 180 -9.22 -15.59 -0.37
C ASP A 180 -9.96 -15.89 -1.67
N ASP A 181 -11.25 -15.58 -1.68
CA ASP A 181 -12.18 -15.77 -2.77
C ASP A 181 -12.40 -14.53 -3.64
N ASN A 182 -11.79 -13.41 -3.25
CA ASN A 182 -11.80 -12.16 -4.01
C ASN A 182 -10.50 -11.99 -4.83
N VAL A 183 -9.36 -11.88 -4.13
CA VAL A 183 -8.04 -11.91 -4.77
C VAL A 183 -7.41 -13.26 -4.49
N THR A 184 -7.41 -14.15 -5.46
CA THR A 184 -6.90 -15.51 -5.25
C THR A 184 -5.44 -15.51 -4.81
N ILE A 185 -5.07 -16.39 -3.89
CA ILE A 185 -3.70 -16.53 -3.38
C ILE A 185 -2.66 -16.76 -4.49
N ALA A 186 -3.10 -17.25 -5.65
CA ALA A 186 -2.26 -17.44 -6.84
C ALA A 186 -1.50 -16.16 -7.22
N ASN A 187 -2.07 -15.00 -6.97
CA ASN A 187 -1.41 -13.69 -7.17
C ASN A 187 -0.10 -13.61 -6.35
N SER A 188 -0.17 -13.79 -5.04
CA SER A 188 1.02 -13.74 -4.17
C SER A 188 1.99 -14.88 -4.45
N LEU A 189 1.49 -16.08 -4.77
CA LEU A 189 2.34 -17.21 -5.10
C LEU A 189 3.14 -16.99 -6.39
N ARG A 190 2.53 -16.42 -7.44
CA ARG A 190 3.22 -16.06 -8.69
C ARG A 190 4.31 -15.03 -8.47
N LEU A 191 4.01 -13.96 -7.73
CA LEU A 191 5.01 -12.93 -7.42
C LEU A 191 6.13 -13.51 -6.56
N SER A 192 5.82 -14.29 -5.50
CA SER A 192 6.83 -14.93 -4.65
C SER A 192 7.72 -15.89 -5.45
N GLN A 193 7.16 -16.68 -6.36
CA GLN A 193 7.93 -17.56 -7.25
C GLN A 193 8.87 -16.77 -8.15
N ALA A 194 8.41 -15.65 -8.74
CA ALA A 194 9.22 -14.79 -9.59
C ALA A 194 10.35 -14.11 -8.80
N LEU A 195 10.08 -13.67 -7.56
CA LEU A 195 11.09 -13.11 -6.65
C LEU A 195 12.15 -14.15 -6.29
N MET A 196 11.74 -15.38 -5.98
CA MET A 196 12.67 -16.50 -5.71
C MET A 196 13.53 -16.82 -6.93
N ALA A 197 12.94 -16.88 -8.12
CA ALA A 197 13.66 -17.13 -9.37
C ALA A 197 14.68 -16.03 -9.67
N ALA A 198 14.38 -14.77 -9.28
CA ALA A 198 15.27 -13.62 -9.42
C ALA A 198 16.28 -13.49 -8.26
N GLY A 199 16.29 -14.39 -7.28
CA GLY A 199 17.17 -14.32 -6.10
C GLY A 199 16.85 -13.15 -5.18
N ARG A 200 15.59 -12.68 -5.13
CA ARG A 200 15.17 -11.54 -4.33
C ARG A 200 14.58 -11.97 -2.99
N LYS A 201 15.24 -11.54 -1.90
CA LYS A 201 14.78 -11.83 -0.55
C LYS A 201 13.46 -11.11 -0.27
N HIS A 202 12.47 -11.85 0.24
CA HIS A 202 11.19 -11.32 0.68
C HIS A 202 10.63 -12.19 1.81
N THR A 203 9.65 -11.66 2.54
CA THR A 203 8.88 -12.41 3.54
C THR A 203 7.52 -12.73 2.96
N PHE A 204 7.05 -13.99 3.08
CA PHE A 204 5.69 -14.35 2.74
C PHE A 204 4.99 -14.91 3.99
N LEU A 205 3.91 -14.24 4.40
CA LEU A 205 3.06 -14.62 5.53
C LEU A 205 1.71 -15.16 5.01
N PRO A 206 1.58 -16.49 4.83
CA PRO A 206 0.30 -17.09 4.46
C PRO A 206 -0.61 -17.21 5.68
N LEU A 207 -1.90 -16.88 5.52
CA LEU A 207 -2.90 -16.93 6.57
C LEU A 207 -3.87 -18.10 6.30
N ASN A 208 -3.69 -19.20 7.03
CA ASN A 208 -4.55 -20.37 6.87
C ASN A 208 -5.98 -20.10 7.32
N GLY A 209 -6.97 -20.51 6.51
CA GLY A 209 -8.39 -20.35 6.81
C GLY A 209 -8.93 -18.90 6.77
N ILE A 210 -8.11 -17.93 6.37
CA ILE A 210 -8.49 -16.52 6.23
C ILE A 210 -8.87 -16.25 4.77
N THR A 211 -9.99 -15.55 4.59
CA THR A 211 -10.48 -15.04 3.30
C THR A 211 -9.78 -13.73 2.93
N HIS A 212 -10.44 -12.88 2.13
CA HIS A 212 -9.85 -11.59 1.70
C HIS A 212 -9.47 -10.68 2.88
N MET A 213 -10.24 -10.71 3.96
CA MET A 213 -9.94 -10.00 5.21
C MET A 213 -10.30 -10.88 6.41
N THR A 214 -9.53 -10.77 7.51
CA THR A 214 -9.86 -11.48 8.73
C THR A 214 -10.91 -10.72 9.54
N ASN A 215 -11.91 -11.44 10.06
CA ASN A 215 -12.86 -10.95 11.06
C ASN A 215 -12.46 -11.37 12.49
N ASP A 216 -11.40 -12.18 12.65
CA ASP A 216 -10.89 -12.57 13.95
C ASP A 216 -10.03 -11.45 14.54
N ALA A 217 -10.46 -10.94 15.70
CA ALA A 217 -9.79 -9.82 16.38
C ALA A 217 -8.35 -10.17 16.81
N THR A 218 -8.09 -11.43 17.18
CA THR A 218 -6.76 -11.90 17.59
C THR A 218 -5.82 -11.95 16.39
N VAL A 219 -6.29 -12.50 15.27
CA VAL A 219 -5.52 -12.54 14.03
C VAL A 219 -5.26 -11.11 13.53
N ALA A 220 -6.27 -10.26 13.51
CA ALA A 220 -6.12 -8.86 13.07
C ALA A 220 -5.10 -8.09 13.92
N ARG A 221 -5.16 -8.24 15.26
CA ARG A 221 -4.20 -7.64 16.17
C ARG A 221 -2.77 -8.15 15.93
N ASN A 222 -2.61 -9.47 15.87
CA ASN A 222 -1.29 -10.07 15.71
C ASN A 222 -0.68 -9.76 14.34
N LEU A 223 -1.51 -9.65 13.31
CA LEU A 223 -1.07 -9.21 11.98
C LEU A 223 -0.50 -7.79 12.01
N LEU A 224 -1.12 -6.86 12.74
CA LEU A 224 -0.57 -5.51 12.94
C LEU A 224 0.78 -5.55 13.66
N LEU A 225 0.92 -6.40 14.69
CA LEU A 225 2.18 -6.56 15.43
C LEU A 225 3.30 -7.12 14.52
N LEU A 226 3.01 -8.15 13.73
CA LEU A 226 3.98 -8.72 12.79
C LEU A 226 4.43 -7.72 11.72
N GLN A 227 3.51 -6.94 11.18
CA GLN A 227 3.86 -5.86 10.26
C GLN A 227 4.72 -4.77 10.91
N ARG A 228 4.38 -4.38 12.16
CA ARG A 228 5.16 -3.42 12.94
C ARG A 228 6.60 -3.90 13.14
N ASP A 229 6.76 -5.15 13.57
CA ASP A 229 8.08 -5.72 13.86
C ASP A 229 8.90 -5.83 12.56
N PHE A 230 8.30 -6.28 11.47
CA PHE A 230 8.94 -6.28 10.16
C PHE A 230 9.40 -4.88 9.72
N LEU A 231 8.55 -3.86 9.89
CA LEU A 231 8.93 -2.49 9.52
C LEU A 231 9.96 -1.89 10.48
N ALA A 232 9.90 -2.23 11.76
CA ALA A 232 10.92 -1.79 12.72
C ALA A 232 12.32 -2.30 12.33
N ASP A 233 12.41 -3.55 11.85
CA ASP A 233 13.68 -4.14 11.37
C ASP A 233 14.09 -3.57 9.99
N ALA A 234 13.14 -3.26 9.13
CA ALA A 234 13.39 -2.82 7.76
C ALA A 234 13.78 -1.34 7.64
N LEU A 235 13.39 -0.51 8.62
CA LEU A 235 13.58 0.95 8.62
C LEU A 235 14.69 1.42 9.60
N VAL A 236 15.63 0.54 9.91
CA VAL A 236 16.75 0.87 10.81
C VAL A 236 17.72 1.88 10.19
#